data_c5eebb05dfa5e11791ba70ec76bd1847
#
_entry.id   c5eebb05dfa5e11791ba70ec76bd1847
#
_cell.length_a   1.000
_cell.length_b   1.000
_cell.length_c   1.000
_cell.angle_alpha   90.00
_cell.angle_beta   90.00
_cell.angle_gamma   90.00
#
_symmetry.space_group_name_H-M   'P 1'
#
loop_
_entity.id
_entity.type
_entity.pdbx_description
1 polymer ?
#
loop_
_entity_poly.entity_id
_entity_poly.type
_entity_poly.pdbx_seq_one_letter_code
_entity_poly.pdbx_strand_id
1 'polypeptide(L)'
;GEAAEAGTRAMNNYEEARSKYIDNKMKFTETYWARKRLGEAELKKDHDRKRAGRDAYRATKGSGFPPRLSPAELDPSTGKIYWPQALMGDRYAELRKELDELFQLGFHTGSLRQYDSQINQISRSMRTELKKHIRNMPTNEYIASRKFLDSLAYEGRYPIG
;
A
#
# COMPACT_ATOMS: atom_id res chain seq x y z
N GLY A 1 58.48 -0.74 -47.58
CA GLY A 1 58.05 -1.84 -48.36
C GLY A 1 56.80 -2.56 -47.84
N GLU A 2 56.48 -3.68 -48.37
CA GLU A 2 55.28 -4.46 -48.05
C GLU A 2 55.21 -4.83 -46.55
N ALA A 3 56.34 -5.14 -45.91
CA ALA A 3 56.38 -5.53 -44.50
C ALA A 3 55.99 -4.35 -43.59
N ALA A 4 56.39 -3.12 -43.94
CA ALA A 4 56.00 -1.94 -43.19
C ALA A 4 54.53 -1.61 -43.34
N GLU A 5 53.96 -1.77 -44.52
CA GLU A 5 52.53 -1.59 -44.77
C GLU A 5 51.68 -2.62 -44.02
N ALA A 6 52.10 -3.90 -44.00
CA ALA A 6 51.43 -4.96 -43.27
C ALA A 6 51.43 -4.69 -41.75
N GLY A 7 52.55 -4.23 -41.21
CA GLY A 7 52.65 -3.85 -39.82
C GLY A 7 51.74 -2.68 -39.43
N THR A 8 51.67 -1.67 -40.30
CA THR A 8 50.78 -0.53 -40.11
C THR A 8 49.30 -0.93 -40.14
N ARG A 9 48.89 -1.81 -41.07
CA ARG A 9 47.51 -2.34 -41.14
C ARG A 9 47.14 -3.15 -39.87
N ALA A 10 48.06 -4.00 -39.42
CA ALA A 10 47.85 -4.79 -38.19
C ALA A 10 47.66 -3.90 -36.98
N MET A 11 48.45 -2.82 -36.88
CA MET A 11 48.37 -1.85 -35.81
C MET A 11 47.04 -1.07 -35.83
N ASN A 12 46.61 -0.63 -37.03
CA ASN A 12 45.35 0.05 -37.21
C ASN A 12 44.17 -0.87 -36.86
N ASN A 13 44.19 -2.13 -37.26
CA ASN A 13 43.16 -3.10 -36.92
C ASN A 13 43.08 -3.35 -35.40
N TYR A 14 44.22 -3.39 -34.72
CA TYR A 14 44.28 -3.53 -33.26
C TYR A 14 43.69 -2.33 -32.58
N GLU A 15 43.99 -1.14 -33.01
CA GLU A 15 43.45 0.12 -32.44
C GLU A 15 41.94 0.23 -32.68
N GLU A 16 41.45 -0.13 -33.86
CA GLU A 16 40.01 -0.16 -34.14
C GLU A 16 39.30 -1.15 -33.23
N ALA A 17 39.83 -2.37 -33.08
CA ALA A 17 39.24 -3.39 -32.23
C ALA A 17 39.21 -2.94 -30.76
N ARG A 18 40.27 -2.31 -30.29
CA ARG A 18 40.38 -1.76 -28.94
C ARG A 18 39.36 -0.64 -28.74
N SER A 19 39.22 0.25 -29.71
CA SER A 19 38.25 1.36 -29.66
C SER A 19 36.83 0.84 -29.57
N LYS A 20 36.47 -0.13 -30.41
CA LYS A 20 35.14 -0.78 -30.35
C LYS A 20 34.88 -1.46 -29.02
N TYR A 21 35.88 -2.14 -28.47
CA TYR A 21 35.75 -2.78 -27.18
C TYR A 21 35.46 -1.77 -26.06
N ILE A 22 36.19 -0.67 -26.03
CA ILE A 22 36.01 0.41 -25.06
C ILE A 22 34.64 1.04 -25.22
N ASP A 23 34.22 1.35 -26.46
CA ASP A 23 32.91 1.93 -26.74
C ASP A 23 31.77 1.02 -26.27
N ASN A 24 31.86 -0.27 -26.54
CA ASN A 24 30.86 -1.24 -26.09
C ASN A 24 30.80 -1.36 -24.59
N LYS A 25 31.96 -1.33 -23.92
CA LYS A 25 32.03 -1.36 -22.47
C LYS A 25 31.43 -0.11 -21.86
N MET A 26 31.67 1.06 -22.42
CA MET A 26 31.08 2.33 -22.00
C MET A 26 29.55 2.32 -22.17
N LYS A 27 29.07 1.88 -23.33
CA LYS A 27 27.62 1.73 -23.59
C LYS A 27 26.95 0.78 -22.59
N PHE A 28 27.58 -0.35 -22.32
CA PHE A 28 27.07 -1.30 -21.33
C PHE A 28 26.98 -0.64 -19.94
N THR A 29 28.03 0.06 -19.52
CA THR A 29 28.09 0.75 -18.23
C THR A 29 27.01 1.83 -18.13
N GLU A 30 26.86 2.66 -19.19
CA GLU A 30 25.81 3.68 -19.27
C GLU A 30 24.41 3.08 -19.14
N THR A 31 24.16 2.00 -19.88
CA THR A 31 22.88 1.29 -19.85
C THR A 31 22.59 0.71 -18.44
N TYR A 32 23.61 0.11 -17.83
CA TYR A 32 23.49 -0.44 -16.48
C TYR A 32 23.11 0.65 -15.46
N TRP A 33 23.83 1.77 -15.46
CA TRP A 33 23.55 2.87 -14.55
C TRP A 33 22.21 3.55 -14.83
N ALA A 34 21.82 3.65 -16.11
CA ALA A 34 20.51 4.18 -16.47
C ALA A 34 19.38 3.31 -15.92
N ARG A 35 19.48 1.99 -16.08
CA ARG A 35 18.49 1.03 -15.52
C ARG A 35 18.45 1.08 -14.01
N LYS A 36 19.61 1.17 -13.36
CA LYS A 36 19.71 1.27 -11.92
C LYS A 36 19.04 2.54 -11.40
N ARG A 37 19.28 3.67 -12.04
CA ARG A 37 18.63 4.94 -11.69
C ARG A 37 17.13 4.90 -11.86
N LEU A 38 16.63 4.27 -12.93
CA LEU A 38 15.19 4.09 -13.15
C LEU A 38 14.58 3.22 -12.06
N GLY A 39 15.23 2.14 -11.68
CA GLY A 39 14.77 1.27 -10.60
C GLY A 39 14.71 2.00 -9.25
N GLU A 40 15.74 2.78 -8.94
CA GLU A 40 15.78 3.60 -7.71
C GLU A 40 14.69 4.68 -7.73
N ALA A 41 14.45 5.32 -8.88
CA ALA A 41 13.39 6.31 -9.04
C ALA A 41 12.00 5.71 -8.83
N GLU A 42 11.74 4.51 -9.35
CA GLU A 42 10.49 3.79 -9.14
C GLU A 42 10.29 3.42 -7.67
N LEU A 43 11.32 2.90 -7.01
CA LEU A 43 11.28 2.59 -5.57
C LEU A 43 11.03 3.83 -4.73
N LYS A 44 11.65 4.95 -5.09
CA LYS A 44 11.45 6.23 -4.40
C LYS A 44 10.02 6.74 -4.56
N LYS A 45 9.48 6.72 -5.78
CA LYS A 45 8.09 7.11 -6.04
C LYS A 45 7.12 6.29 -5.21
N ASP A 46 7.36 5.00 -5.12
CA ASP A 46 6.55 4.09 -4.35
C ASP A 46 6.59 4.40 -2.85
N HIS A 47 7.79 4.57 -2.33
CA HIS A 47 8.02 4.95 -0.94
C HIS A 47 7.36 6.30 -0.62
N ASP A 48 7.51 7.28 -1.50
CA ASP A 48 6.94 8.62 -1.33
C ASP A 48 5.40 8.58 -1.35
N ARG A 49 4.81 7.75 -2.23
CA ARG A 49 3.35 7.57 -2.29
C ARG A 49 2.80 6.95 -1.00
N LYS A 50 3.46 5.92 -0.49
CA LYS A 50 3.08 5.27 0.78
C LYS A 50 3.21 6.24 1.95
N ARG A 51 4.29 7.01 1.97
CA ARG A 51 4.53 8.03 3.01
C ARG A 51 3.48 9.13 2.95
N ALA A 52 3.17 9.64 1.76
CA ALA A 52 2.13 10.67 1.57
C ALA A 52 0.77 10.19 2.08
N GLY A 53 0.39 8.95 1.79
CA GLY A 53 -0.84 8.36 2.30
C GLY A 53 -0.88 8.29 3.83
N ARG A 54 0.21 7.86 4.45
CA ARG A 54 0.32 7.81 5.92
C ARG A 54 0.28 9.21 6.54
N ASP A 55 1.00 10.17 5.96
CA ASP A 55 1.07 11.54 6.46
C ASP A 55 -0.30 12.24 6.33
N ALA A 56 -0.98 12.05 5.19
CA ALA A 56 -2.32 12.56 4.98
C ALA A 56 -3.31 11.97 6.00
N TYR A 57 -3.23 10.69 6.27
CA TYR A 57 -4.05 10.04 7.28
C TYR A 57 -3.79 10.61 8.68
N ARG A 58 -2.52 10.75 9.06
CA ARG A 58 -2.13 11.35 10.36
C ARG A 58 -2.62 12.78 10.50
N ALA A 59 -2.52 13.58 9.44
CA ALA A 59 -2.98 14.97 9.44
C ALA A 59 -4.50 15.07 9.65
N THR A 60 -5.27 14.09 9.18
CA THR A 60 -6.73 14.07 9.32
C THR A 60 -7.21 13.43 10.62
N LYS A 61 -6.36 12.66 11.30
CA LYS A 61 -6.74 11.89 12.48
C LYS A 61 -7.04 12.77 13.69
N GLY A 62 -6.40 13.91 13.83
CA GLY A 62 -6.52 14.75 15.03
C GLY A 62 -5.93 14.10 16.28
N SER A 63 -6.04 14.78 17.41
CA SER A 63 -5.66 14.26 18.72
C SER A 63 -6.91 13.72 19.44
N GLY A 64 -6.97 12.39 19.67
CA GLY A 64 -8.08 11.80 20.40
C GLY A 64 -8.59 10.50 19.81
N PHE A 65 -9.75 10.08 20.29
CA PHE A 65 -10.40 8.86 19.85
C PHE A 65 -11.03 9.05 18.46
N PRO A 66 -11.09 7.99 17.64
CA PRO A 66 -11.80 8.06 16.37
C PRO A 66 -13.27 8.47 16.60
N PRO A 67 -13.87 9.23 15.67
CA PRO A 67 -15.28 9.56 15.75
C PRO A 67 -16.13 8.30 15.66
N ARG A 68 -17.30 8.31 16.29
CA ARG A 68 -18.24 7.20 16.19
C ARG A 68 -18.80 7.11 14.77
N LEU A 69 -19.10 5.88 14.36
CA LEU A 69 -19.77 5.63 13.09
C LEU A 69 -21.17 6.24 13.08
N SER A 70 -21.55 6.82 11.96
CA SER A 70 -22.91 7.35 11.76
C SER A 70 -23.91 6.22 11.57
N PRO A 71 -25.23 6.49 11.73
CA PRO A 71 -26.26 5.49 11.43
C PRO A 71 -26.24 4.98 9.99
N ALA A 72 -25.68 5.77 9.06
CA ALA A 72 -25.48 5.35 7.66
C ALA A 72 -24.32 4.36 7.50
N GLU A 73 -23.41 4.29 8.47
CA GLU A 73 -22.25 3.39 8.48
C GLU A 73 -22.49 2.16 9.36
N LEU A 74 -23.19 2.33 10.47
CA LEU A 74 -23.54 1.25 11.40
C LEU A 74 -24.97 1.48 11.90
N ASP A 75 -25.84 0.53 11.63
CA ASP A 75 -27.23 0.59 12.11
C ASP A 75 -27.25 0.44 13.64
N PRO A 76 -27.69 1.46 14.38
CA PRO A 76 -27.71 1.40 15.84
C PRO A 76 -28.73 0.40 16.41
N SER A 77 -29.67 -0.07 15.60
CA SER A 77 -30.71 -1.02 16.04
C SER A 77 -30.27 -2.46 15.86
N THR A 78 -29.62 -2.79 14.74
CA THR A 78 -29.33 -4.17 14.35
C THR A 78 -27.85 -4.52 14.42
N GLY A 79 -26.97 -3.52 14.44
CA GLY A 79 -25.54 -3.73 14.33
C GLY A 79 -25.07 -4.06 12.92
N LYS A 80 -25.93 -3.83 11.91
CA LYS A 80 -25.53 -4.02 10.52
C LYS A 80 -24.50 -2.98 10.10
N ILE A 81 -23.41 -3.48 9.52
CA ILE A 81 -22.31 -2.64 9.02
C ILE A 81 -22.54 -2.36 7.54
N TYR A 82 -22.53 -1.08 7.15
CA TYR A 82 -22.58 -0.65 5.76
C TYR A 82 -21.15 -0.36 5.28
N TRP A 83 -20.56 -1.36 4.64
CA TRP A 83 -19.15 -1.30 4.24
C TRP A 83 -18.90 -0.30 3.12
N PRO A 84 -17.82 0.52 3.21
CA PRO A 84 -17.39 1.35 2.10
C PRO A 84 -17.06 0.51 0.87
N GLN A 85 -17.27 1.07 -0.32
CA GLN A 85 -17.00 0.38 -1.58
C GLN A 85 -15.57 -0.16 -1.67
N ALA A 86 -14.60 0.59 -1.17
CA ALA A 86 -13.19 0.18 -1.18
C ALA A 86 -12.90 -1.07 -0.35
N LEU A 87 -13.78 -1.43 0.59
CA LEU A 87 -13.66 -2.61 1.45
C LEU A 87 -14.57 -3.76 1.02
N MET A 88 -15.25 -3.64 -0.12
CA MET A 88 -16.17 -4.65 -0.64
C MET A 88 -15.49 -5.75 -1.46
N GLY A 89 -14.21 -5.65 -1.73
CA GLY A 89 -13.48 -6.64 -2.51
C GLY A 89 -13.42 -8.03 -1.87
N ASP A 90 -13.20 -9.05 -2.68
CA ASP A 90 -13.15 -10.46 -2.24
C ASP A 90 -12.06 -10.72 -1.19
N ARG A 91 -10.98 -9.97 -1.25
CA ARG A 91 -9.87 -10.06 -0.28
C ARG A 91 -10.28 -9.77 1.15
N TYR A 92 -11.36 -9.01 1.35
CA TYR A 92 -11.89 -8.66 2.67
C TYR A 92 -13.12 -9.50 3.05
N ALA A 93 -13.60 -10.37 2.17
CA ALA A 93 -14.87 -11.07 2.35
C ALA A 93 -14.97 -11.84 3.68
N GLU A 94 -13.95 -12.61 4.02
CA GLU A 94 -13.91 -13.39 5.26
C GLU A 94 -13.85 -12.47 6.49
N LEU A 95 -13.03 -11.43 6.43
CA LEU A 95 -12.90 -10.47 7.52
C LEU A 95 -14.18 -9.68 7.74
N ARG A 96 -14.85 -9.26 6.65
CA ARG A 96 -16.16 -8.61 6.75
C ARG A 96 -17.19 -9.51 7.39
N LYS A 97 -17.23 -10.77 6.97
CA LYS A 97 -18.16 -11.75 7.52
C LYS A 97 -17.97 -11.94 9.03
N GLU A 98 -16.74 -12.08 9.47
CA GLU A 98 -16.42 -12.21 10.90
C GLU A 98 -16.88 -10.99 11.70
N LEU A 99 -16.61 -9.78 11.20
CA LEU A 99 -17.04 -8.54 11.85
C LEU A 99 -18.57 -8.39 11.83
N ASP A 100 -19.21 -8.69 10.72
CA ASP A 100 -20.67 -8.66 10.62
C ASP A 100 -21.32 -9.57 11.67
N GLU A 101 -20.81 -10.77 11.82
CA GLU A 101 -21.31 -11.74 12.82
C GLU A 101 -21.09 -11.23 14.25
N LEU A 102 -19.93 -10.71 14.57
CA LEU A 102 -19.62 -10.18 15.90
C LEU A 102 -20.49 -8.97 16.27
N PHE A 103 -20.70 -8.06 15.33
CA PHE A 103 -21.55 -6.90 15.55
C PHE A 103 -23.01 -7.26 15.72
N GLN A 104 -23.53 -8.15 14.89
CA GLN A 104 -24.90 -8.63 15.03
C GLN A 104 -25.11 -9.35 16.37
N LEU A 105 -24.15 -10.20 16.74
CA LEU A 105 -24.22 -10.91 18.02
C LEU A 105 -24.13 -9.95 19.20
N GLY A 106 -23.23 -8.98 19.17
CA GLY A 106 -23.08 -7.98 20.22
C GLY A 106 -24.32 -7.10 20.37
N PHE A 107 -24.91 -6.68 19.26
CA PHE A 107 -26.15 -5.87 19.30
C PHE A 107 -27.34 -6.69 19.79
N HIS A 108 -27.41 -7.98 19.47
CA HIS A 108 -28.42 -8.88 19.99
C HIS A 108 -28.29 -9.09 21.50
N THR A 109 -27.06 -9.24 22.00
CA THR A 109 -26.79 -9.44 23.43
C THR A 109 -26.76 -8.15 24.25
N GLY A 110 -26.76 -6.99 23.58
CA GLY A 110 -26.76 -5.67 24.22
C GLY A 110 -25.40 -5.07 24.53
N SER A 111 -24.30 -5.74 24.15
CA SER A 111 -22.94 -5.21 24.35
C SER A 111 -21.94 -5.79 23.38
N LEU A 112 -21.05 -4.93 22.87
CA LEU A 112 -19.89 -5.34 22.06
C LEU A 112 -18.64 -5.54 22.92
N ARG A 113 -18.66 -5.15 24.19
CA ARG A 113 -17.47 -5.11 25.03
C ARG A 113 -16.75 -6.47 25.13
N GLN A 114 -17.49 -7.56 25.22
CA GLN A 114 -16.94 -8.91 25.28
C GLN A 114 -16.22 -9.33 23.99
N TYR A 115 -16.53 -8.66 22.88
CA TYR A 115 -15.93 -8.93 21.56
C TYR A 115 -14.89 -7.89 21.15
N ASP A 116 -14.59 -6.90 22.00
CA ASP A 116 -13.69 -5.79 21.67
C ASP A 116 -12.32 -6.27 21.19
N SER A 117 -11.74 -7.26 21.84
CA SER A 117 -10.44 -7.82 21.44
C SER A 117 -10.48 -8.43 20.04
N GLN A 118 -11.53 -9.20 19.72
CA GLN A 118 -11.71 -9.82 18.42
C GLN A 118 -11.96 -8.78 17.33
N ILE A 119 -12.81 -7.80 17.63
CA ILE A 119 -13.11 -6.69 16.71
C ILE A 119 -11.82 -5.94 16.36
N ASN A 120 -10.99 -5.63 17.36
CA ASN A 120 -9.71 -4.96 17.16
C ASN A 120 -8.75 -5.78 16.31
N GLN A 121 -8.66 -7.08 16.57
CA GLN A 121 -7.77 -7.97 15.83
C GLN A 121 -8.17 -8.07 14.36
N ILE A 122 -9.45 -8.25 14.07
CA ILE A 122 -9.96 -8.37 12.69
C ILE A 122 -9.83 -7.02 11.97
N SER A 123 -10.17 -5.91 12.62
CA SER A 123 -10.01 -4.56 12.07
C SER A 123 -8.55 -4.26 11.74
N ARG A 124 -7.62 -4.71 12.58
CA ARG A 124 -6.18 -4.59 12.31
C ARG A 124 -5.76 -5.39 11.09
N SER A 125 -6.27 -6.60 10.92
CA SER A 125 -6.02 -7.43 9.74
C SER A 125 -6.54 -6.76 8.47
N MET A 126 -7.72 -6.16 8.51
CA MET A 126 -8.26 -5.38 7.39
C MET A 126 -7.41 -4.15 7.07
N ARG A 127 -6.94 -3.44 8.07
CA ARG A 127 -6.04 -2.29 7.88
C ARG A 127 -4.72 -2.70 7.25
N THR A 128 -4.17 -3.84 7.65
CA THR A 128 -2.94 -4.39 7.07
C THR A 128 -3.14 -4.73 5.60
N GLU A 129 -4.25 -5.36 5.27
CA GLU A 129 -4.59 -5.69 3.89
C GLU A 129 -4.83 -4.42 3.04
N LEU A 130 -5.54 -3.45 3.59
CA LEU A 130 -5.77 -2.15 2.94
C LEU A 130 -4.44 -1.44 2.63
N LYS A 131 -3.50 -1.46 3.55
CA LYS A 131 -2.19 -0.85 3.37
C LYS A 131 -1.37 -1.49 2.25
N LYS A 132 -1.51 -2.80 2.05
CA LYS A 132 -0.85 -3.50 0.92
C LYS A 132 -1.32 -2.99 -0.43
N HIS A 133 -2.54 -2.47 -0.52
CA HIS A 133 -3.16 -2.01 -1.76
C HIS A 133 -3.27 -0.49 -1.87
N ILE A 134 -2.53 0.25 -1.05
CA ILE A 134 -2.56 1.72 -1.03
C ILE A 134 -2.26 2.35 -2.39
N ARG A 135 -1.44 1.69 -3.22
CA ARG A 135 -1.10 2.18 -4.56
C ARG A 135 -2.24 2.06 -5.57
N ASN A 136 -3.17 1.15 -5.31
CA ASN A 136 -4.21 0.77 -6.26
C ASN A 136 -5.50 1.57 -6.03
N MET A 137 -5.46 2.55 -5.14
CA MET A 137 -6.64 3.35 -4.83
C MET A 137 -6.27 4.84 -4.66
N PRO A 138 -7.22 5.75 -4.89
CA PRO A 138 -7.04 7.16 -4.58
C PRO A 138 -6.76 7.39 -3.09
N THR A 139 -5.95 8.40 -2.78
CA THR A 139 -5.56 8.72 -1.40
C THR A 139 -6.78 9.01 -0.51
N ASN A 140 -7.78 9.71 -1.03
CA ASN A 140 -9.00 10.02 -0.28
C ASN A 140 -9.82 8.78 0.07
N GLU A 141 -9.88 7.78 -0.82
CA GLU A 141 -10.53 6.50 -0.53
C GLU A 141 -9.78 5.71 0.54
N TYR A 142 -8.46 5.70 0.46
CA TYR A 142 -7.63 5.07 1.49
C TYR A 142 -7.86 5.71 2.85
N ILE A 143 -7.85 7.04 2.94
CA ILE A 143 -8.08 7.78 4.18
C ILE A 143 -9.46 7.46 4.75
N ALA A 144 -10.50 7.53 3.91
CA ALA A 144 -11.88 7.24 4.33
C ALA A 144 -12.04 5.81 4.83
N SER A 145 -11.49 4.84 4.13
CA SER A 145 -11.54 3.43 4.52
C SER A 145 -10.78 3.17 5.81
N ARG A 146 -9.60 3.78 5.98
CA ARG A 146 -8.80 3.68 7.19
C ARG A 146 -9.53 4.27 8.40
N LYS A 147 -10.13 5.43 8.25
CA LYS A 147 -10.94 6.06 9.30
C LYS A 147 -12.14 5.21 9.69
N PHE A 148 -12.81 4.64 8.70
CA PHE A 148 -13.92 3.72 8.92
C PHE A 148 -13.49 2.53 9.79
N LEU A 149 -12.39 1.89 9.45
CA LEU A 149 -11.86 0.74 10.20
C LEU A 149 -11.41 1.12 11.62
N ASP A 150 -10.81 2.30 11.79
CA ASP A 150 -10.43 2.78 13.12
C ASP A 150 -11.66 3.05 13.98
N SER A 151 -12.69 3.67 13.42
CA SER A 151 -13.95 3.91 14.12
C SER A 151 -14.66 2.62 14.47
N LEU A 152 -14.66 1.65 13.55
CA LEU A 152 -15.25 0.33 13.77
C LEU A 152 -14.52 -0.41 14.92
N ALA A 153 -13.19 -0.33 14.96
CA ALA A 153 -12.39 -0.94 16.01
C ALA A 153 -12.70 -0.39 17.40
N TYR A 154 -13.12 0.86 17.48
CA TYR A 154 -13.47 1.52 18.75
C TYR A 154 -14.92 1.32 19.20
N GLU A 155 -15.80 0.83 18.32
CA GLU A 155 -17.21 0.64 18.66
C GLU A 155 -17.42 -0.30 19.86
N GLY A 156 -16.55 -1.30 20.02
CA GLY A 156 -16.60 -2.21 21.16
C GLY A 156 -16.41 -1.55 22.52
N ARG A 157 -15.88 -0.33 22.55
CA ARG A 157 -15.64 0.45 23.77
C ARG A 157 -16.80 1.38 24.14
N TYR A 158 -17.77 1.54 23.25
CA TYR A 158 -18.93 2.39 23.49
C TYR A 158 -20.14 1.55 23.91
N PRO A 159 -21.02 2.08 24.77
CA PRO A 159 -22.27 1.40 25.07
C PRO A 159 -23.20 1.38 23.84
N ILE A 160 -24.01 0.33 23.73
CA ILE A 160 -25.05 0.23 22.72
C ILE A 160 -26.29 0.96 23.23
N GLY A 161 -26.83 1.85 22.41
CA GLY A 161 -28.05 2.59 22.73
C GLY A 161 -27.91 4.07 22.74
#